data_b83483e122392526a495a7a814d5763e
#
_entry.id   b83483e122392526a495a7a814d5763e
#
_cell.length_a   1.000
_cell.length_b   1.000
_cell.length_c   1.000
_cell.angle_alpha   90.00
_cell.angle_beta   90.00
_cell.angle_gamma   90.00
#
_symmetry.space_group_name_H-M   'P 1'
#
loop_
_entity.id
_entity.type
_entity.pdbx_description
1 polymer ?
#
loop_
_entity_poly.entity_id
_entity_poly.type
_entity_poly.pdbx_seq_one_letter_code
_entity_poly.pdbx_strand_id
1 'polypeptide(L)'
;LLGDAAHAIVPFYGQGMNASFEDCRILDSMIDGVDVDWEGLFTDFTEVRKKNADAIADLAVENFYEMRDAVADPVFVRKRTVETRLEQTFPDYFSKYSLVTFRDDVPYSLARTLGNAQDRLLMSICSETEDVDALDLSEIRKRLADLPEAKGL
;
A
#
# COMPACT_ATOMS: atom_id res chain seq x y z
N LEU A 1 -10.43 -20.23 9.04
CA LEU A 1 -9.09 -19.79 9.45
C LEU A 1 -9.06 -18.27 9.48
N LEU A 2 -8.22 -17.70 10.34
CA LEU A 2 -8.12 -16.26 10.56
C LEU A 2 -6.65 -15.90 10.85
N GLY A 3 -6.24 -14.67 10.49
CA GLY A 3 -4.88 -14.19 10.72
C GLY A 3 -3.81 -15.05 10.05
N ASP A 4 -2.68 -15.25 10.71
CA ASP A 4 -1.54 -16.02 10.19
C ASP A 4 -1.89 -17.46 9.78
N ALA A 5 -2.93 -18.04 10.39
CA ALA A 5 -3.41 -19.37 10.00
C ALA A 5 -4.08 -19.38 8.62
N ALA A 6 -4.59 -18.24 8.17
CA ALA A 6 -5.22 -18.06 6.87
C ALA A 6 -4.25 -17.47 5.83
N HIS A 7 -3.41 -16.53 6.22
CA HIS A 7 -2.57 -15.73 5.31
C HIS A 7 -1.27 -15.28 6.00
N ALA A 8 -0.38 -16.19 6.33
CA ALA A 8 0.94 -15.85 6.83
C ALA A 8 1.70 -14.93 5.84
N ILE A 9 2.19 -13.78 6.34
CA ILE A 9 2.82 -12.75 5.53
C ILE A 9 4.31 -12.69 5.87
N VAL A 10 5.17 -12.63 4.85
CA VAL A 10 6.61 -12.44 5.05
C VAL A 10 6.90 -11.08 5.72
N PRO A 11 7.93 -10.97 6.61
CA PRO A 11 8.04 -9.86 7.55
C PRO A 11 8.59 -8.54 6.97
N PHE A 12 8.65 -8.40 5.65
CA PHE A 12 9.35 -7.27 5.01
C PHE A 12 8.60 -5.93 5.07
N TYR A 13 7.28 -5.95 5.30
CA TYR A 13 6.50 -4.74 5.57
C TYR A 13 6.16 -4.56 7.05
N GLY A 14 6.33 -5.60 7.87
CA GLY A 14 5.96 -5.60 9.28
C GLY A 14 4.45 -5.56 9.54
N GLN A 15 3.61 -5.89 8.56
CA GLN A 15 2.16 -5.74 8.64
C GLN A 15 1.39 -7.02 8.98
N GLY A 16 2.05 -8.16 9.21
CA GLY A 16 1.37 -9.44 9.48
C GLY A 16 0.45 -9.37 10.69
N MET A 17 0.92 -8.82 11.81
CA MET A 17 0.11 -8.66 13.02
C MET A 17 -1.06 -7.68 12.80
N ASN A 18 -0.83 -6.57 12.11
CA ASN A 18 -1.88 -5.59 11.82
C ASN A 18 -2.98 -6.20 10.93
N ALA A 19 -2.59 -6.94 9.88
CA ALA A 19 -3.52 -7.64 9.01
C ALA A 19 -4.35 -8.68 9.78
N SER A 20 -3.73 -9.40 10.73
CA SER A 20 -4.43 -10.38 11.58
C SER A 20 -5.42 -9.72 12.54
N PHE A 21 -5.08 -8.59 13.13
CA PHE A 21 -6.01 -7.82 13.97
C PHE A 21 -7.13 -7.18 13.15
N GLU A 22 -6.84 -6.77 11.93
CA GLU A 22 -7.86 -6.26 11.01
C GLU A 22 -8.88 -7.34 10.66
N ASP A 23 -8.48 -8.59 10.48
CA ASP A 23 -9.41 -9.72 10.32
C ASP A 23 -10.38 -9.79 11.48
N CYS A 24 -9.87 -9.74 12.71
CA CYS A 24 -10.71 -9.79 13.91
C CYS A 24 -11.71 -8.61 13.94
N ARG A 25 -11.23 -7.40 13.64
CA ARG A 25 -12.07 -6.19 13.64
C ARG A 25 -13.18 -6.26 12.59
N ILE A 26 -12.84 -6.73 11.38
CA ILE A 26 -13.81 -6.85 10.29
C ILE A 26 -14.82 -7.93 10.59
N LEU A 27 -14.36 -9.12 11.04
CA LEU A 27 -15.26 -10.21 11.42
C LEU A 27 -16.22 -9.78 12.53
N ASP A 28 -15.73 -9.11 13.57
CA ASP A 28 -16.54 -8.58 14.67
C ASP A 28 -17.60 -7.60 14.17
N SER A 29 -17.22 -6.70 13.24
CA SER A 29 -18.16 -5.73 12.65
C SER A 29 -19.24 -6.36 11.76
N MET A 30 -19.06 -7.59 11.30
CA MET A 30 -20.03 -8.33 10.48
C MET A 30 -20.98 -9.19 11.33
N ILE A 31 -20.66 -9.42 12.62
CA ILE A 31 -21.51 -10.16 13.54
C ILE A 31 -22.61 -9.22 14.05
N ASP A 32 -23.87 -9.49 13.68
CA ASP A 32 -25.03 -8.70 14.12
C ASP A 32 -26.02 -9.61 14.86
N GLY A 33 -26.26 -9.27 16.12
CA GLY A 33 -27.25 -9.95 16.95
C GLY A 33 -26.85 -11.33 17.47
N VAL A 34 -27.84 -12.14 17.85
CA VAL A 34 -27.66 -13.46 18.48
C VAL A 34 -27.93 -14.64 17.53
N ASP A 35 -28.69 -14.41 16.47
CA ASP A 35 -29.01 -15.41 15.44
C ASP A 35 -28.20 -15.13 14.17
N VAL A 36 -26.93 -15.56 14.17
CA VAL A 36 -25.98 -15.30 13.08
C VAL A 36 -26.06 -16.39 12.02
N ASP A 37 -26.27 -16.02 10.76
CA ASP A 37 -26.02 -16.90 9.61
C ASP A 37 -24.51 -17.03 9.39
N TRP A 38 -23.89 -18.01 10.04
CA TRP A 38 -22.45 -18.23 9.97
C TRP A 38 -21.95 -18.59 8.57
N GLU A 39 -22.75 -19.30 7.75
CA GLU A 39 -22.34 -19.68 6.40
C GLU A 39 -22.28 -18.46 5.49
N GLY A 40 -23.30 -17.63 5.49
CA GLY A 40 -23.35 -16.37 4.76
C GLY A 40 -22.25 -15.43 5.24
N LEU A 41 -22.11 -15.24 6.57
CA LEU A 41 -21.09 -14.36 7.15
C LEU A 41 -19.68 -14.76 6.74
N PHE A 42 -19.31 -16.04 6.79
CA PHE A 42 -17.98 -16.47 6.40
C PHE A 42 -17.72 -16.36 4.88
N THR A 43 -18.77 -16.48 4.08
CA THR A 43 -18.68 -16.22 2.63
C THR A 43 -18.36 -14.76 2.37
N ASP A 44 -19.15 -13.85 2.94
CA ASP A 44 -18.96 -12.40 2.80
C ASP A 44 -17.61 -11.93 3.37
N PHE A 45 -17.24 -12.46 4.54
CA PHE A 45 -15.94 -12.18 5.13
C PHE A 45 -14.78 -12.58 4.21
N THR A 46 -14.87 -13.78 3.61
CA THR A 46 -13.83 -14.27 2.70
C THR A 46 -13.71 -13.37 1.46
N GLU A 47 -14.81 -12.93 0.89
CA GLU A 47 -14.81 -12.02 -0.27
C GLU A 47 -14.17 -10.68 0.05
N VAL A 48 -14.52 -10.09 1.18
CA VAL A 48 -13.98 -8.79 1.63
C VAL A 48 -12.50 -8.89 1.97
N ARG A 49 -12.09 -9.94 2.69
CA ARG A 49 -10.73 -10.02 3.24
C ARG A 49 -9.69 -10.56 2.27
N LYS A 50 -10.07 -11.57 1.46
CA LYS A 50 -9.12 -12.24 0.56
C LYS A 50 -8.36 -11.24 -0.32
N LYS A 51 -9.06 -10.30 -0.93
CA LYS A 51 -8.45 -9.29 -1.80
C LYS A 51 -7.39 -8.44 -1.08
N ASN A 52 -7.64 -8.08 0.17
CA ASN A 52 -6.72 -7.26 0.97
C ASN A 52 -5.58 -8.10 1.55
N ALA A 53 -5.85 -9.32 1.99
CA ALA A 53 -4.84 -10.26 2.47
C ALA A 53 -3.84 -10.65 1.37
N ASP A 54 -4.33 -10.95 0.17
CA ASP A 54 -3.48 -11.19 -1.00
C ASP A 54 -2.64 -9.95 -1.32
N ALA A 55 -3.23 -8.75 -1.29
CA ALA A 55 -2.51 -7.52 -1.61
C ALA A 55 -1.38 -7.20 -0.62
N ILE A 56 -1.58 -7.39 0.68
CA ILE A 56 -0.50 -7.14 1.65
C ILE A 56 0.58 -8.23 1.60
N ALA A 57 0.22 -9.47 1.27
CA ALA A 57 1.18 -10.53 1.03
C ALA A 57 2.08 -10.21 -0.17
N ASP A 58 1.48 -9.80 -1.28
CA ASP A 58 2.21 -9.38 -2.49
C ASP A 58 3.09 -8.15 -2.23
N LEU A 59 2.57 -7.13 -1.53
CA LEU A 59 3.34 -5.94 -1.13
C LEU A 59 4.57 -6.32 -0.29
N ALA A 60 4.44 -7.27 0.63
CA ALA A 60 5.55 -7.73 1.44
C ALA A 60 6.63 -8.42 0.60
N VAL A 61 6.24 -9.20 -0.40
CA VAL A 61 7.18 -9.82 -1.36
C VAL A 61 7.81 -8.76 -2.28
N GLU A 62 7.03 -7.82 -2.80
CA GLU A 62 7.52 -6.71 -3.61
C GLU A 62 8.57 -5.89 -2.82
N ASN A 63 8.30 -5.56 -1.56
CA ASN A 63 9.25 -4.84 -0.70
C ASN A 63 10.54 -5.63 -0.45
N PHE A 64 10.47 -6.95 -0.34
CA PHE A 64 11.67 -7.77 -0.26
C PHE A 64 12.57 -7.59 -1.49
N TYR A 65 11.99 -7.63 -2.69
CA TYR A 65 12.75 -7.42 -3.92
C TYR A 65 13.30 -5.99 -4.02
N GLU A 66 12.52 -4.98 -3.63
CA GLU A 66 12.99 -3.60 -3.56
C GLU A 66 14.20 -3.46 -2.63
N MET A 67 14.13 -4.03 -1.42
CA MET A 67 15.21 -3.97 -0.45
C MET A 67 16.48 -4.74 -0.91
N ARG A 68 16.30 -5.84 -1.63
CA ARG A 68 17.41 -6.67 -2.10
C ARG A 68 18.11 -6.07 -3.32
N ASP A 69 17.35 -5.63 -4.31
CA ASP A 69 17.85 -5.36 -5.66
C ASP A 69 17.89 -3.86 -6.00
N ALA A 70 16.91 -3.09 -5.53
CA ALA A 70 16.71 -1.72 -5.97
C ALA A 70 17.54 -0.68 -5.19
N VAL A 71 18.00 -0.99 -3.98
CA VAL A 71 18.74 -0.03 -3.13
C VAL A 71 20.07 0.43 -3.73
N ALA A 72 20.63 -0.33 -4.66
CA ALA A 72 21.86 0.04 -5.39
C ALA A 72 21.58 0.77 -6.72
N ASP A 73 20.33 0.82 -7.16
CA ASP A 73 19.94 1.52 -8.39
C ASP A 73 19.89 3.04 -8.15
N PRO A 74 20.72 3.85 -8.85
CA PRO A 74 20.69 5.31 -8.69
C PRO A 74 19.33 5.94 -8.99
N VAL A 75 18.54 5.39 -9.92
CA VAL A 75 17.19 5.89 -10.24
C VAL A 75 16.26 5.65 -9.05
N PHE A 76 16.33 4.48 -8.43
CA PHE A 76 15.54 4.15 -7.24
C PHE A 76 15.91 5.05 -6.05
N VAL A 77 17.19 5.32 -5.83
CA VAL A 77 17.66 6.23 -4.77
C VAL A 77 17.10 7.64 -5.00
N ARG A 78 17.15 8.16 -6.25
CA ARG A 78 16.55 9.44 -6.61
C ARG A 78 15.05 9.46 -6.35
N LYS A 79 14.34 8.40 -6.76
CA LYS A 79 12.89 8.25 -6.51
C LYS A 79 12.58 8.35 -5.01
N ARG A 80 13.33 7.65 -4.15
CA ARG A 80 13.15 7.72 -2.69
C ARG A 80 13.38 9.13 -2.13
N THR A 81 14.35 9.85 -2.66
CA THR A 81 14.59 11.25 -2.30
C THR A 81 13.40 12.14 -2.67
N VAL A 82 12.85 11.96 -3.87
CA VAL A 82 11.68 12.73 -4.34
C VAL A 82 10.43 12.39 -3.50
N GLU A 83 10.18 11.13 -3.18
CA GLU A 83 9.09 10.71 -2.30
C GLU A 83 9.15 11.40 -0.93
N THR A 84 10.34 11.37 -0.30
CA THR A 84 10.54 12.03 1.00
C THR A 84 10.24 13.53 0.94
N ARG A 85 10.70 14.20 -0.13
CA ARG A 85 10.44 15.64 -0.34
C ARG A 85 8.95 15.91 -0.58
N LEU A 86 8.27 15.06 -1.33
CA LEU A 86 6.82 15.18 -1.56
C LEU A 86 6.05 15.02 -0.24
N GLU A 87 6.35 14.03 0.58
CA GLU A 87 5.71 13.85 1.90
C GLU A 87 5.96 15.01 2.86
N GLN A 88 7.16 15.60 2.81
CA GLN A 88 7.48 16.78 3.63
C GLN A 88 6.78 18.04 3.16
N THR A 89 6.52 18.16 1.85
CA THR A 89 5.96 19.38 1.24
C THR A 89 4.43 19.33 1.18
N PHE A 90 3.84 18.16 0.97
CA PHE A 90 2.40 17.97 0.76
C PHE A 90 1.83 16.99 1.79
N PRO A 91 1.15 17.48 2.83
CA PRO A 91 0.60 16.63 3.90
C PRO A 91 -0.48 15.64 3.42
N ASP A 92 -1.02 15.85 2.24
CA ASP A 92 -2.03 15.00 1.58
C ASP A 92 -1.42 14.00 0.59
N TYR A 93 -0.10 13.95 0.46
CA TYR A 93 0.60 12.93 -0.31
C TYR A 93 1.15 11.84 0.61
N PHE A 94 0.94 10.60 0.22
CA PHE A 94 1.46 9.42 0.89
C PHE A 94 2.15 8.52 -0.12
N SER A 95 3.41 8.18 0.12
CA SER A 95 4.12 7.16 -0.66
C SER A 95 3.48 5.78 -0.48
N LYS A 96 3.82 4.82 -1.35
CA LYS A 96 3.37 3.42 -1.21
C LYS A 96 3.60 2.89 0.22
N TYR A 97 4.77 3.14 0.79
CA TYR A 97 5.08 2.74 2.15
C TYR A 97 4.15 3.40 3.18
N SER A 98 3.94 4.70 3.07
CA SER A 98 3.08 5.46 4.00
C SER A 98 1.60 5.09 3.87
N LEU A 99 1.12 4.81 2.64
CA LEU A 99 -0.24 4.29 2.40
C LEU A 99 -0.48 2.97 3.15
N VAL A 100 0.51 2.06 3.10
CA VAL A 100 0.38 0.74 3.74
C VAL A 100 0.54 0.81 5.26
N THR A 101 1.41 1.69 5.75
CA THR A 101 1.84 1.67 7.16
C THR A 101 1.04 2.62 8.05
N PHE A 102 0.59 3.76 7.52
CA PHE A 102 0.02 4.85 8.31
C PHE A 102 -1.43 5.23 7.95
N ARG A 103 -2.01 4.60 6.92
CA ARG A 103 -3.37 4.87 6.47
C ARG A 103 -4.25 3.65 6.70
N ASP A 104 -4.89 3.59 7.87
CA ASP A 104 -5.82 2.52 8.25
C ASP A 104 -7.19 2.62 7.55
N ASP A 105 -7.48 3.77 6.96
CA ASP A 105 -8.65 4.04 6.13
C ASP A 105 -8.48 3.60 4.66
N VAL A 106 -7.25 3.24 4.24
CA VAL A 106 -6.95 2.81 2.87
C VAL A 106 -6.76 1.30 2.81
N PRO A 107 -7.63 0.54 2.11
CA PRO A 107 -7.46 -0.89 1.95
C PRO A 107 -6.12 -1.26 1.30
N TYR A 108 -5.48 -2.35 1.73
CA TYR A 108 -4.19 -2.79 1.18
C TYR A 108 -4.21 -2.98 -0.34
N SER A 109 -5.34 -3.43 -0.90
CA SER A 109 -5.49 -3.58 -2.34
C SER A 109 -5.44 -2.25 -3.09
N LEU A 110 -6.02 -1.18 -2.52
CA LEU A 110 -5.95 0.16 -3.09
C LEU A 110 -4.55 0.76 -2.86
N ALA A 111 -3.97 0.63 -1.66
CA ALA A 111 -2.61 1.08 -1.35
C ALA A 111 -1.59 0.48 -2.32
N ARG A 112 -1.72 -0.82 -2.65
CA ARG A 112 -0.87 -1.50 -3.64
C ARG A 112 -1.06 -0.93 -5.04
N THR A 113 -2.30 -0.82 -5.49
CA THR A 113 -2.60 -0.37 -6.86
C THR A 113 -2.14 1.07 -7.08
N LEU A 114 -2.48 1.97 -6.18
CA LEU A 114 -2.07 3.37 -6.24
C LEU A 114 -0.56 3.51 -6.03
N GLY A 115 0.01 2.87 -5.02
CA GLY A 115 1.43 2.95 -4.72
C GLY A 115 2.30 2.47 -5.89
N ASN A 116 1.91 1.37 -6.55
CA ASN A 116 2.63 0.89 -7.73
C ASN A 116 2.48 1.83 -8.94
N ALA A 117 1.35 2.54 -9.08
CA ALA A 117 1.19 3.55 -10.12
C ALA A 117 2.06 4.80 -9.85
N GLN A 118 2.10 5.25 -8.58
CA GLN A 118 2.99 6.33 -8.13
C GLN A 118 4.47 5.97 -8.38
N ASP A 119 4.88 4.76 -7.99
CA ASP A 119 6.24 4.26 -8.20
C ASP A 119 6.64 4.30 -9.68
N ARG A 120 5.79 3.80 -10.57
CA ARG A 120 6.06 3.83 -12.02
C ARG A 120 6.25 5.27 -12.54
N LEU A 121 5.39 6.18 -12.12
CA LEU A 121 5.49 7.58 -12.54
C LEU A 121 6.78 8.23 -12.02
N LEU A 122 7.10 8.06 -10.76
CA LEU A 122 8.30 8.63 -10.14
C LEU A 122 9.59 8.03 -10.70
N MET A 123 9.62 6.71 -10.93
CA MET A 123 10.76 6.05 -11.60
C MET A 123 10.98 6.60 -13.01
N SER A 124 9.91 6.82 -13.78
CA SER A 124 10.02 7.45 -15.11
C SER A 124 10.61 8.85 -15.01
N ILE A 125 10.11 9.70 -14.12
CA ILE A 125 10.63 11.07 -13.93
C ILE A 125 12.11 11.02 -13.51
N CYS A 126 12.45 10.17 -12.55
CA CYS A 126 13.83 10.08 -12.03
C CYS A 126 14.81 9.41 -12.99
N SER A 127 14.34 8.69 -14.00
CA SER A 127 15.21 8.16 -15.06
C SER A 127 15.66 9.22 -16.05
N GLU A 128 14.90 10.31 -16.18
CA GLU A 128 15.16 11.40 -17.13
C GLU A 128 16.05 12.51 -16.56
N THR A 129 16.34 12.52 -15.24
CA THR A 129 17.17 13.53 -14.59
C THR A 129 18.09 12.94 -13.53
N GLU A 130 19.28 13.53 -13.42
CA GLU A 130 20.19 13.26 -12.30
C GLU A 130 20.01 14.27 -11.16
N ASP A 131 19.57 15.50 -11.49
CA ASP A 131 19.33 16.58 -10.53
C ASP A 131 17.88 16.58 -10.06
N VAL A 132 17.62 15.86 -8.98
CA VAL A 132 16.28 15.80 -8.35
C VAL A 132 15.90 17.08 -7.60
N ASP A 133 16.86 17.92 -7.28
CA ASP A 133 16.61 19.19 -6.59
C ASP A 133 16.00 20.25 -7.51
N ALA A 134 16.27 20.16 -8.80
CA ALA A 134 15.68 21.01 -9.83
C ALA A 134 14.23 20.62 -10.19
N LEU A 135 13.71 19.49 -9.70
CA LEU A 135 12.36 19.02 -10.01
C LEU A 135 11.28 19.92 -9.38
N ASP A 136 10.27 20.27 -10.17
CA ASP A 136 9.05 20.94 -9.68
C ASP A 136 8.13 19.95 -8.98
N LEU A 137 8.19 19.94 -7.64
CA LEU A 137 7.38 19.06 -6.82
C LEU A 137 5.88 19.32 -6.97
N SER A 138 5.46 20.55 -7.27
CA SER A 138 4.04 20.89 -7.45
C SER A 138 3.48 20.26 -8.73
N GLU A 139 4.24 20.29 -9.80
CA GLU A 139 3.85 19.63 -11.05
C GLU A 139 3.83 18.09 -10.88
N ILE A 140 4.84 17.53 -10.19
CA ILE A 140 4.85 16.10 -9.89
C ILE A 140 3.63 15.71 -9.03
N ARG A 141 3.32 16.49 -7.97
CA ARG A 141 2.14 16.24 -7.12
C ARG A 141 0.85 16.26 -7.90
N LYS A 142 0.70 17.19 -8.85
CA LYS A 142 -0.45 17.26 -9.74
C LYS A 142 -0.56 16.01 -10.62
N ARG A 143 0.53 15.58 -11.26
CA ARG A 143 0.56 14.36 -12.07
C ARG A 143 0.21 13.10 -11.26
N LEU A 144 0.67 13.03 -10.00
CA LEU A 144 0.32 11.95 -9.08
C LEU A 144 -1.18 11.97 -8.70
N ALA A 145 -1.77 13.16 -8.51
CA ALA A 145 -3.19 13.31 -8.25
C ALA A 145 -4.08 12.95 -9.45
N ASP A 146 -3.58 13.14 -10.66
CA ASP A 146 -4.28 12.84 -11.91
C ASP A 146 -4.24 11.34 -12.28
N LEU A 147 -3.52 10.50 -11.51
CA LEU A 147 -3.50 9.06 -11.72
C LEU A 147 -4.92 8.47 -11.61
N PRO A 148 -5.33 7.58 -12.53
CA PRO A 148 -6.64 6.94 -12.44
C PRO A 148 -6.88 6.24 -11.10
N GLU A 149 -5.83 5.64 -10.55
CA GLU A 149 -5.83 4.91 -9.28
C GLU A 149 -6.05 5.84 -8.06
N ALA A 150 -5.70 7.12 -8.17
CA ALA A 150 -5.89 8.11 -7.10
C ALA A 150 -7.38 8.48 -6.89
N LYS A 151 -8.24 8.19 -7.85
CA LYS A 151 -9.69 8.46 -7.75
C LYS A 151 -10.43 7.53 -6.77
N GLY A 152 -9.74 6.55 -6.22
CA GLY A 152 -10.28 5.62 -5.23
C GLY A 152 -10.03 6.03 -3.76
N LEU A 153 -9.34 7.17 -3.54
CA LEU A 153 -9.07 7.72 -2.20
C LEU A 153 -10.15 8.67 -1.75
#